data_282d465567ead684a5efff4083129855
#
_entry.id   282d465567ead684a5efff4083129855
#
_cell.length_a   1.000
_cell.length_b   1.000
_cell.length_c   1.000
_cell.angle_alpha   90.00
_cell.angle_beta   90.00
_cell.angle_gamma   90.00
#
_symmetry.space_group_name_H-M   'P 1'
#
loop_
_entity.id
_entity.type
_entity.pdbx_description
1 polymer ?
#
loop_
_entity_poly.entity_id
_entity_poly.type
_entity_poly.pdbx_seq_one_letter_code
_entity_poly.pdbx_strand_id
1 'polypeptide(L)'
;LLEKQLKWYKTAVPMACDIAARQGFNGIRWMKMTDPSSKEAPSDVGSFIIWQQPHVIYMSELIYRACPSQEFLREYADMVEQTAAFMASFVNYDSDNDRYIIQGACAANESYNEETTLNPVFEMAYWHFGLSIAQKWRERLGLQRHAEWDEILAKLAPLTSSPDGIYLPAEKGRGIPDFVNGIPAEKLPEMPAGGYINGQRPKETGSSVSSSEGGKSKRKHDPFYVTGTSSENLLAYGMLPESRLI
;
A
#
# COMPACT_ATOMS: atom_id res chain seq x y z
N LEU A 1 13.57 -16.43 12.12
CA LEU A 1 12.70 -16.55 10.95
C LEU A 1 12.89 -15.36 10.01
N LEU A 2 12.78 -14.12 10.49
CA LEU A 2 12.91 -12.88 9.69
C LEU A 2 14.27 -12.80 8.97
N GLU A 3 15.37 -13.18 9.62
CA GLU A 3 16.69 -13.20 8.96
C GLU A 3 16.76 -14.14 7.76
N LYS A 4 16.10 -15.32 7.85
CA LYS A 4 16.00 -16.23 6.71
C LYS A 4 15.21 -15.61 5.57
N GLN A 5 14.14 -14.89 5.91
CA GLN A 5 13.33 -14.19 4.93
C GLN A 5 14.13 -13.08 4.23
N LEU A 6 14.86 -12.25 4.98
CA LEU A 6 15.68 -11.19 4.39
C LEU A 6 16.81 -11.75 3.49
N LYS A 7 17.41 -12.88 3.86
CA LYS A 7 18.40 -13.56 3.00
C LYS A 7 17.80 -13.98 1.66
N TRP A 8 16.56 -14.46 1.65
CA TRP A 8 15.87 -14.76 0.40
C TRP A 8 15.62 -13.49 -0.41
N TYR A 9 15.15 -12.40 0.21
CA TYR A 9 14.94 -11.11 -0.47
C TYR A 9 16.24 -10.60 -1.12
N LYS A 10 17.40 -10.78 -0.49
CA LYS A 10 18.70 -10.44 -1.13
C LYS A 10 18.92 -11.19 -2.45
N THR A 11 18.52 -12.45 -2.54
CA THR A 11 18.62 -13.21 -3.78
C THR A 11 17.61 -12.75 -4.84
N ALA A 12 16.51 -12.16 -4.41
CA ALA A 12 15.43 -11.68 -5.27
C ALA A 12 15.68 -10.26 -5.86
N VAL A 13 16.64 -9.50 -5.29
CA VAL A 13 16.95 -8.12 -5.69
C VAL A 13 17.08 -7.94 -7.20
N PRO A 14 17.87 -8.72 -7.96
CA PRO A 14 18.03 -8.49 -9.39
C PRO A 14 16.71 -8.54 -10.16
N MET A 15 15.86 -9.54 -9.85
CA MET A 15 14.55 -9.68 -10.49
C MET A 15 13.61 -8.55 -10.08
N ALA A 16 13.64 -8.14 -8.81
CA ALA A 16 12.80 -7.06 -8.31
C ALA A 16 13.20 -5.68 -8.89
N CYS A 17 14.48 -5.46 -9.18
CA CYS A 17 14.95 -4.31 -9.95
C CYS A 17 14.42 -4.33 -11.40
N ASP A 18 14.49 -5.48 -12.07
CA ASP A 18 13.97 -5.64 -13.43
C ASP A 18 12.47 -5.36 -13.48
N ILE A 19 11.72 -5.79 -12.49
CA ILE A 19 10.27 -5.54 -12.40
C ILE A 19 10.01 -4.03 -12.26
N ALA A 20 10.71 -3.34 -11.35
CA ALA A 20 10.58 -1.90 -11.18
C ALA A 20 10.86 -1.16 -12.50
N ALA A 21 11.99 -1.48 -13.14
CA ALA A 21 12.41 -0.85 -14.40
C ALA A 21 11.39 -1.07 -15.53
N ARG A 22 10.85 -2.30 -15.68
CA ARG A 22 9.81 -2.60 -16.69
C ARG A 22 8.51 -1.86 -16.44
N GLN A 23 8.20 -1.52 -15.19
CA GLN A 23 7.03 -0.75 -14.80
C GLN A 23 7.28 0.77 -14.84
N GLY A 24 8.50 1.22 -15.15
CA GLY A 24 8.87 2.63 -15.23
C GLY A 24 9.18 3.29 -13.89
N PHE A 25 9.48 2.49 -12.86
CA PHE A 25 9.81 2.97 -11.52
C PHE A 25 11.28 2.80 -11.18
N ASN A 26 11.76 3.56 -10.20
CA ASN A 26 13.10 3.46 -9.64
C ASN A 26 13.18 2.34 -8.59
N GLY A 27 14.39 1.92 -8.25
CA GLY A 27 14.66 1.05 -7.10
C GLY A 27 14.18 -0.39 -7.27
N ILE A 28 13.57 -0.95 -6.24
CA ILE A 28 13.20 -2.36 -6.13
C ILE A 28 11.69 -2.51 -5.93
N ARG A 29 11.04 -3.24 -6.86
CA ARG A 29 9.63 -3.61 -6.77
C ARG A 29 9.46 -5.01 -6.23
N TRP A 30 8.94 -5.14 -5.01
CA TRP A 30 8.58 -6.41 -4.41
C TRP A 30 7.18 -6.82 -4.83
N MET A 31 7.04 -7.97 -5.51
CA MET A 31 5.75 -8.49 -5.91
C MET A 31 5.09 -9.26 -4.77
N LYS A 32 3.76 -9.26 -4.72
CA LYS A 32 2.98 -10.02 -3.74
C LYS A 32 3.20 -11.53 -3.87
N MET A 33 3.26 -12.01 -5.10
CA MET A 33 3.43 -13.43 -5.40
C MET A 33 4.53 -13.63 -6.43
N THR A 34 5.46 -14.51 -6.08
CA THR A 34 6.57 -14.90 -6.97
C THR A 34 6.75 -16.42 -6.92
N ASP A 35 7.40 -16.95 -7.94
CA ASP A 35 7.96 -18.29 -7.86
C ASP A 35 9.24 -18.32 -6.99
N PRO A 36 9.83 -19.50 -6.71
CA PRO A 36 11.06 -19.58 -5.94
C PRO A 36 12.25 -18.85 -6.57
N SER A 37 12.24 -18.60 -7.88
CA SER A 37 13.26 -17.82 -8.59
C SER A 37 12.99 -16.32 -8.61
N SER A 38 12.00 -15.88 -7.84
CA SER A 38 11.57 -14.48 -7.71
C SER A 38 10.88 -13.89 -8.93
N LYS A 39 10.52 -14.72 -9.91
CA LYS A 39 9.71 -14.27 -11.05
C LYS A 39 8.29 -14.01 -10.61
N GLU A 40 7.71 -12.97 -11.15
CA GLU A 40 6.32 -12.61 -10.92
C GLU A 40 5.38 -13.75 -11.30
N ALA A 41 4.49 -14.14 -10.39
CA ALA A 41 3.44 -15.10 -10.68
C ALA A 41 2.35 -14.45 -11.56
N PRO A 42 1.77 -15.19 -12.53
CA PRO A 42 0.68 -14.68 -13.32
C PRO A 42 -0.51 -14.26 -12.45
N SER A 43 -0.94 -13.00 -12.60
CA SER A 43 -2.05 -12.44 -11.83
C SER A 43 -2.64 -11.24 -12.56
N ASP A 44 -3.96 -11.14 -12.55
CA ASP A 44 -4.68 -10.00 -13.14
C ASP A 44 -4.50 -8.71 -12.35
N VAL A 45 -4.18 -8.82 -11.04
CA VAL A 45 -4.10 -7.69 -10.11
C VAL A 45 -2.73 -7.55 -9.47
N GLY A 46 -1.84 -8.51 -9.67
CA GLY A 46 -0.54 -8.56 -8.96
C GLY A 46 0.31 -7.31 -9.14
N SER A 47 0.31 -6.74 -10.35
CA SER A 47 1.06 -5.51 -10.66
C SER A 47 0.48 -4.24 -10.00
N PHE A 48 -0.78 -4.28 -9.57
CA PHE A 48 -1.46 -3.15 -8.92
C PHE A 48 -1.47 -3.25 -7.39
N ILE A 49 -1.01 -4.37 -6.84
CA ILE A 49 -0.93 -4.60 -5.39
C ILE A 49 0.40 -4.11 -4.88
N ILE A 50 0.38 -3.22 -3.90
CA ILE A 50 1.59 -2.54 -3.39
C ILE A 50 1.76 -2.65 -1.87
N TRP A 51 0.77 -3.12 -1.14
CA TRP A 51 0.78 -3.14 0.32
C TRP A 51 1.98 -3.89 0.94
N GLN A 52 2.54 -4.87 0.24
CA GLN A 52 3.69 -5.64 0.68
C GLN A 52 5.04 -4.92 0.45
N GLN A 53 5.06 -3.85 -0.33
CA GLN A 53 6.30 -3.17 -0.73
C GLN A 53 7.19 -2.78 0.47
N PRO A 54 6.67 -2.17 1.56
CA PRO A 54 7.49 -1.78 2.69
C PRO A 54 7.93 -2.93 3.62
N HIS A 55 7.49 -4.18 3.39
CA HIS A 55 7.77 -5.31 4.29
C HIS A 55 9.26 -5.54 4.53
N VAL A 56 10.09 -5.36 3.51
CA VAL A 56 11.54 -5.54 3.63
C VAL A 56 12.13 -4.51 4.60
N ILE A 57 11.69 -3.26 4.51
CA ILE A 57 12.10 -2.20 5.44
C ILE A 57 11.63 -2.54 6.85
N TYR A 58 10.37 -2.97 7.01
CA TYR A 58 9.79 -3.34 8.29
C TYR A 58 10.55 -4.50 8.97
N MET A 59 10.77 -5.59 8.23
CA MET A 59 11.50 -6.74 8.75
C MET A 59 12.94 -6.40 9.13
N SER A 60 13.62 -5.60 8.30
CA SER A 60 14.98 -5.13 8.57
C SER A 60 15.03 -4.28 9.85
N GLU A 61 14.05 -3.38 10.02
CA GLU A 61 13.94 -2.56 11.22
C GLU A 61 13.67 -3.39 12.48
N LEU A 62 12.81 -4.41 12.40
CA LEU A 62 12.54 -5.30 13.54
C LEU A 62 13.80 -6.05 14.00
N ILE A 63 14.58 -6.59 13.05
CA ILE A 63 15.83 -7.29 13.40
C ILE A 63 16.83 -6.31 14.00
N TYR A 64 16.99 -5.13 13.38
CA TYR A 64 17.88 -4.10 13.91
C TYR A 64 17.50 -3.69 15.34
N ARG A 65 16.21 -3.47 15.62
CA ARG A 65 15.74 -3.12 16.98
C ARG A 65 16.00 -4.23 17.99
N ALA A 66 15.87 -5.47 17.58
CA ALA A 66 16.12 -6.62 18.45
C ALA A 66 17.61 -6.79 18.77
N CYS A 67 18.49 -6.50 17.82
CA CYS A 67 19.94 -6.61 17.96
C CYS A 67 20.63 -5.51 17.15
N PRO A 68 20.78 -4.29 17.68
CA PRO A 68 21.41 -3.19 16.97
C PRO A 68 22.85 -3.50 16.56
N SER A 69 23.16 -3.43 15.27
CA SER A 69 24.46 -3.72 14.72
C SER A 69 24.76 -2.82 13.52
N GLN A 70 25.95 -2.21 13.51
CA GLN A 70 26.42 -1.42 12.37
C GLN A 70 26.72 -2.31 11.15
N GLU A 71 27.13 -3.55 11.39
CA GLU A 71 27.35 -4.53 10.33
C GLU A 71 26.03 -4.86 9.63
N PHE A 72 24.98 -5.16 10.40
CA PHE A 72 23.64 -5.42 9.89
C PHE A 72 23.09 -4.23 9.10
N LEU A 73 23.24 -3.01 9.61
CA LEU A 73 22.81 -1.80 8.89
C LEU A 73 23.48 -1.70 7.52
N ARG A 74 24.81 -1.88 7.44
CA ARG A 74 25.55 -1.82 6.18
C ARG A 74 25.18 -2.95 5.24
N GLU A 75 24.95 -4.15 5.77
CA GLU A 75 24.59 -5.32 4.97
C GLU A 75 23.27 -5.16 4.24
N TYR A 76 22.29 -4.50 4.86
CA TYR A 76 20.94 -4.34 4.32
C TYR A 76 20.62 -2.92 3.85
N ALA A 77 21.56 -1.98 3.95
CA ALA A 77 21.38 -0.57 3.60
C ALA A 77 20.85 -0.37 2.18
N ASP A 78 21.50 -0.99 1.20
CA ASP A 78 21.11 -0.85 -0.20
C ASP A 78 19.69 -1.38 -0.47
N MET A 79 19.34 -2.52 0.09
CA MET A 79 18.01 -3.09 -0.08
C MET A 79 16.91 -2.21 0.55
N VAL A 80 17.18 -1.59 1.71
CA VAL A 80 16.27 -0.62 2.33
C VAL A 80 16.17 0.65 1.49
N GLU A 81 17.31 1.18 1.04
CA GLU A 81 17.41 2.37 0.20
C GLU A 81 16.65 2.20 -1.12
N GLN A 82 16.91 1.12 -1.84
CA GLN A 82 16.27 0.85 -3.13
C GLN A 82 14.76 0.54 -2.99
N THR A 83 14.34 -0.08 -1.88
CA THR A 83 12.92 -0.26 -1.57
C THR A 83 12.24 1.10 -1.39
N ALA A 84 12.86 2.01 -0.66
CA ALA A 84 12.36 3.37 -0.46
C ALA A 84 12.39 4.20 -1.75
N ALA A 85 13.40 4.03 -2.60
CA ALA A 85 13.48 4.68 -3.90
C ALA A 85 12.29 4.29 -4.80
N PHE A 86 11.88 3.00 -4.81
CA PHE A 86 10.65 2.60 -5.48
C PHE A 86 9.43 3.32 -4.89
N MET A 87 9.32 3.33 -3.57
CA MET A 87 8.17 3.95 -2.89
C MET A 87 8.07 5.45 -3.22
N ALA A 88 9.20 6.16 -3.26
CA ALA A 88 9.23 7.57 -3.63
C ALA A 88 8.86 7.79 -5.11
N SER A 89 9.30 6.91 -6.01
CA SER A 89 8.96 7.01 -7.44
C SER A 89 7.51 6.62 -7.77
N PHE A 90 6.82 5.93 -6.86
CA PHE A 90 5.46 5.45 -7.08
C PHE A 90 4.39 6.50 -6.74
N VAL A 91 4.66 7.41 -5.81
CA VAL A 91 3.72 8.47 -5.45
C VAL A 91 3.66 9.54 -6.53
N ASN A 92 2.49 10.15 -6.71
CA ASN A 92 2.26 11.22 -7.67
C ASN A 92 2.04 12.53 -6.93
N TYR A 93 2.57 13.64 -7.46
CA TYR A 93 2.31 14.96 -6.91
C TYR A 93 1.01 15.54 -7.46
N ASP A 94 0.07 15.80 -6.57
CA ASP A 94 -1.21 16.47 -6.82
C ASP A 94 -1.00 17.98 -6.62
N SER A 95 -0.73 18.70 -7.71
CA SER A 95 -0.43 20.13 -7.68
C SER A 95 -1.59 21.00 -7.23
N ASP A 96 -2.84 20.54 -7.42
CA ASP A 96 -4.02 21.29 -7.08
C ASP A 96 -4.24 21.37 -5.56
N ASN A 97 -3.75 20.34 -4.85
CA ASN A 97 -3.87 20.23 -3.40
C ASN A 97 -2.52 20.28 -2.66
N ASP A 98 -1.41 20.53 -3.35
CA ASP A 98 -0.02 20.55 -2.80
C ASP A 98 0.28 19.33 -1.93
N ARG A 99 0.05 18.13 -2.47
CA ARG A 99 0.22 16.87 -1.72
C ARG A 99 0.69 15.73 -2.62
N TYR A 100 1.32 14.72 -2.04
CA TYR A 100 1.61 13.45 -2.70
C TYR A 100 0.47 12.45 -2.48
N ILE A 101 0.11 11.72 -3.53
CA ILE A 101 -1.00 10.77 -3.56
C ILE A 101 -0.54 9.40 -4.06
N ILE A 102 -1.26 8.35 -3.67
CA ILE A 102 -1.17 7.02 -4.25
C ILE A 102 -2.40 6.77 -5.13
N GLN A 103 -2.16 6.51 -6.40
CA GLN A 103 -3.16 6.11 -7.40
C GLN A 103 -2.62 5.00 -8.28
N GLY A 104 -3.49 4.33 -9.03
CA GLY A 104 -3.07 3.22 -9.89
C GLY A 104 -2.73 1.94 -9.11
N ALA A 105 -3.28 1.80 -7.90
CA ALA A 105 -3.08 0.64 -7.04
C ALA A 105 -4.41 0.11 -6.50
N CYS A 106 -4.48 -1.21 -6.32
CA CYS A 106 -5.55 -1.83 -5.56
C CYS A 106 -5.30 -1.65 -4.06
N ALA A 107 -6.36 -1.38 -3.28
CA ALA A 107 -6.26 -1.44 -1.83
C ALA A 107 -5.93 -2.86 -1.34
N ALA A 108 -5.34 -2.97 -0.15
CA ALA A 108 -4.84 -4.23 0.43
C ALA A 108 -5.88 -5.36 0.45
N ASN A 109 -7.15 -5.03 0.58
CA ASN A 109 -8.25 -6.00 0.58
C ASN A 109 -8.64 -6.51 -0.81
N GLU A 110 -8.00 -5.98 -1.88
CA GLU A 110 -8.25 -6.34 -3.31
C GLU A 110 -9.71 -6.13 -3.76
N SER A 111 -10.54 -5.43 -2.96
CA SER A 111 -11.94 -5.15 -3.29
C SER A 111 -12.12 -3.90 -4.14
N TYR A 112 -11.10 -3.05 -4.18
CA TYR A 112 -11.06 -1.80 -4.94
C TYR A 112 -10.06 -1.93 -6.07
N ASN A 113 -10.46 -1.52 -7.26
CA ASN A 113 -9.59 -1.59 -8.43
C ASN A 113 -8.65 -0.38 -8.54
N GLU A 114 -7.60 -0.55 -9.29
CA GLU A 114 -6.56 0.44 -9.55
C GLU A 114 -7.06 1.70 -10.26
N GLU A 115 -8.10 1.60 -11.07
CA GLU A 115 -8.61 2.71 -11.88
C GLU A 115 -9.35 3.76 -11.05
N THR A 116 -9.99 3.33 -9.97
CA THR A 116 -10.88 4.20 -9.15
C THR A 116 -10.37 4.44 -7.75
N THR A 117 -9.35 3.68 -7.29
CA THR A 117 -8.82 3.83 -5.94
C THR A 117 -7.83 4.99 -5.86
N LEU A 118 -8.09 5.91 -4.94
CA LEU A 118 -7.21 7.01 -4.58
C LEU A 118 -6.87 6.92 -3.10
N ASN A 119 -5.60 7.06 -2.78
CA ASN A 119 -5.06 7.08 -1.43
C ASN A 119 -5.60 5.96 -0.55
N PRO A 120 -5.34 4.67 -0.88
CA PRO A 120 -5.72 3.58 -0.02
C PRO A 120 -4.99 3.72 1.33
N VAL A 121 -5.77 3.74 2.42
CA VAL A 121 -5.30 4.23 3.72
C VAL A 121 -4.24 3.35 4.35
N PHE A 122 -4.34 2.03 4.17
CA PHE A 122 -3.30 1.12 4.66
C PHE A 122 -1.97 1.38 3.95
N GLU A 123 -1.98 1.47 2.63
CA GLU A 123 -0.80 1.74 1.80
C GLU A 123 -0.21 3.11 2.13
N MET A 124 -1.04 4.15 2.27
CA MET A 124 -0.61 5.49 2.66
C MET A 124 0.13 5.47 4.01
N ALA A 125 -0.45 4.84 5.03
CA ALA A 125 0.18 4.70 6.34
C ALA A 125 1.50 3.93 6.26
N TYR A 126 1.53 2.85 5.48
CA TYR A 126 2.70 2.01 5.35
C TYR A 126 3.80 2.68 4.50
N TRP A 127 3.44 3.52 3.53
CA TRP A 127 4.39 4.37 2.80
C TRP A 127 5.06 5.38 3.71
N HIS A 128 4.26 6.09 4.51
CA HIS A 128 4.81 7.01 5.51
C HIS A 128 5.76 6.31 6.48
N PHE A 129 5.36 5.15 7.01
CA PHE A 129 6.22 4.34 7.88
C PHE A 129 7.52 3.93 7.18
N GLY A 130 7.43 3.33 5.99
CA GLY A 130 8.60 2.81 5.26
C GLY A 130 9.61 3.90 4.91
N LEU A 131 9.16 5.02 4.35
CA LEU A 131 10.03 6.16 4.05
C LEU A 131 10.65 6.76 5.32
N SER A 132 9.88 6.88 6.41
CA SER A 132 10.39 7.37 7.70
C SER A 132 11.49 6.46 8.26
N ILE A 133 11.33 5.13 8.16
CA ILE A 133 12.36 4.19 8.62
C ILE A 133 13.59 4.23 7.72
N ALA A 134 13.41 4.31 6.40
CA ALA A 134 14.54 4.44 5.47
C ALA A 134 15.37 5.69 5.76
N GLN A 135 14.74 6.83 6.08
CA GLN A 135 15.44 8.03 6.53
C GLN A 135 16.21 7.80 7.85
N LYS A 136 15.60 7.12 8.82
CA LYS A 136 16.30 6.76 10.08
C LYS A 136 17.50 5.85 9.83
N TRP A 137 17.42 4.96 8.85
CA TRP A 137 18.54 4.10 8.48
C TRP A 137 19.69 4.91 7.89
N ARG A 138 19.40 5.90 7.03
CA ARG A 138 20.41 6.83 6.52
C ARG A 138 21.11 7.56 7.65
N GLU A 139 20.35 8.11 8.61
CA GLU A 139 20.91 8.79 9.78
C GLU A 139 21.80 7.87 10.63
N ARG A 140 21.38 6.63 10.88
CA ARG A 140 22.17 5.62 11.62
C ARG A 140 23.47 5.24 10.92
N LEU A 141 23.50 5.37 9.61
CA LEU A 141 24.68 5.15 8.76
C LEU A 141 25.56 6.41 8.63
N GLY A 142 25.18 7.52 9.25
CA GLY A 142 25.88 8.79 9.12
C GLY A 142 25.65 9.51 7.79
N LEU A 143 24.62 9.11 7.03
CA LEU A 143 24.23 9.74 5.78
C LEU A 143 23.22 10.87 6.02
N GLN A 144 23.24 11.87 5.15
CA GLN A 144 22.20 12.89 5.16
C GLN A 144 20.86 12.30 4.75
N ARG A 145 19.77 12.87 5.27
CA ARG A 145 18.41 12.54 4.85
C ARG A 145 18.23 12.86 3.37
N HIS A 146 17.41 12.08 2.69
CA HIS A 146 17.08 12.29 1.29
C HIS A 146 16.01 13.39 1.19
N ALA A 147 16.32 14.51 0.56
CA ALA A 147 15.45 15.69 0.54
C ALA A 147 14.07 15.43 -0.10
N GLU A 148 14.03 14.68 -1.20
CA GLU A 148 12.78 14.29 -1.85
C GLU A 148 11.89 13.44 -0.93
N TRP A 149 12.48 12.49 -0.19
CA TRP A 149 11.70 11.67 0.75
C TRP A 149 11.15 12.46 1.92
N ASP A 150 11.87 13.48 2.36
CA ASP A 150 11.39 14.42 3.39
C ASP A 150 10.24 15.27 2.87
N GLU A 151 10.31 15.71 1.62
CA GLU A 151 9.21 16.44 0.98
C GLU A 151 7.96 15.55 0.84
N ILE A 152 8.14 14.31 0.37
CA ILE A 152 7.05 13.33 0.28
C ILE A 152 6.42 13.10 1.66
N LEU A 153 7.23 12.85 2.68
CA LEU A 153 6.74 12.63 4.05
C LEU A 153 5.97 13.83 4.60
N ALA A 154 6.41 15.05 4.31
CA ALA A 154 5.77 16.27 4.76
C ALA A 154 4.44 16.56 4.07
N LYS A 155 4.30 16.11 2.80
CA LYS A 155 3.17 16.42 1.95
C LYS A 155 2.33 15.19 1.56
N LEU A 156 2.60 14.03 2.12
CA LEU A 156 1.80 12.83 1.84
C LEU A 156 0.35 13.09 2.28
N ALA A 157 -0.61 12.77 1.40
CA ALA A 157 -2.02 13.01 1.68
C ALA A 157 -2.44 12.40 3.03
N PRO A 158 -3.26 13.08 3.82
CA PRO A 158 -3.67 12.59 5.13
C PRO A 158 -4.49 11.31 5.01
N LEU A 159 -4.45 10.48 6.06
CA LEU A 159 -5.27 9.28 6.13
C LEU A 159 -6.75 9.67 6.24
N THR A 160 -7.55 9.16 5.33
CA THR A 160 -8.98 9.48 5.28
C THR A 160 -9.74 8.75 6.37
N SER A 161 -10.58 9.49 7.09
CA SER A 161 -11.46 8.94 8.11
C SER A 161 -12.88 9.48 7.94
N SER A 162 -13.86 8.74 8.47
CA SER A 162 -15.24 9.21 8.63
C SER A 162 -15.31 10.37 9.64
N PRO A 163 -16.44 11.10 9.70
CA PRO A 163 -16.65 12.12 10.72
C PRO A 163 -16.52 11.62 12.16
N ASP A 164 -16.79 10.32 12.38
CA ASP A 164 -16.65 9.66 13.69
C ASP A 164 -15.20 9.23 14.00
N GLY A 165 -14.25 9.54 13.11
CA GLY A 165 -12.85 9.23 13.30
C GLY A 165 -12.44 7.81 12.89
N ILE A 166 -13.30 7.04 12.24
CA ILE A 166 -12.99 5.69 11.75
C ILE A 166 -12.25 5.81 10.42
N TYR A 167 -11.10 5.15 10.30
CA TYR A 167 -10.37 5.14 9.04
C TYR A 167 -11.15 4.42 7.94
N LEU A 168 -11.20 5.05 6.76
CA LEU A 168 -11.80 4.48 5.56
C LEU A 168 -10.79 3.61 4.81
N PRO A 169 -11.25 2.72 3.92
CA PRO A 169 -10.32 1.90 3.11
C PRO A 169 -9.47 2.74 2.14
N ALA A 170 -10.00 3.83 1.62
CA ALA A 170 -9.31 4.77 0.73
C ALA A 170 -10.01 6.14 0.74
N GLU A 171 -9.37 7.17 0.17
CA GLU A 171 -9.99 8.50 -0.03
C GLU A 171 -11.11 8.43 -1.06
N LYS A 172 -10.88 7.73 -2.18
CA LYS A 172 -11.89 7.45 -3.20
C LYS A 172 -11.79 6.00 -3.63
N GLY A 173 -12.91 5.46 -4.06
CA GLY A 173 -13.04 4.12 -4.59
C GLY A 173 -14.50 3.75 -4.77
N ARG A 174 -14.77 2.68 -5.52
CA ARG A 174 -16.15 2.23 -5.73
C ARG A 174 -16.80 1.84 -4.40
N GLY A 175 -17.89 2.54 -4.04
CA GLY A 175 -18.64 2.30 -2.80
C GLY A 175 -18.04 2.95 -1.54
N ILE A 176 -17.01 3.78 -1.69
CA ILE A 176 -16.51 4.62 -0.62
C ILE A 176 -17.22 5.95 -0.67
N PRO A 177 -17.86 6.40 0.43
CA PRO A 177 -18.47 7.72 0.50
C PRO A 177 -17.44 8.82 0.30
N ASP A 178 -17.81 9.88 -0.43
CA ASP A 178 -16.95 11.06 -0.62
C ASP A 178 -17.05 11.98 0.59
N PHE A 179 -16.22 11.77 1.60
CA PHE A 179 -16.11 12.66 2.77
C PHE A 179 -15.16 13.84 2.55
N VAL A 180 -14.34 13.79 1.53
CA VAL A 180 -13.24 14.76 1.32
C VAL A 180 -13.79 16.13 0.90
N ASN A 181 -14.95 16.16 0.25
CA ASN A 181 -15.59 17.40 -0.21
C ASN A 181 -16.48 18.08 0.85
N GLY A 182 -16.36 17.69 2.11
CA GLY A 182 -17.15 18.29 3.19
C GLY A 182 -18.67 18.02 3.08
N ILE A 183 -19.06 16.95 2.41
CA ILE A 183 -20.45 16.51 2.36
C ILE A 183 -20.81 15.99 3.75
N PRO A 184 -21.80 16.60 4.43
CA PRO A 184 -22.27 16.11 5.71
C PRO A 184 -22.70 14.65 5.61
N ALA A 185 -22.44 13.85 6.65
CA ALA A 185 -22.77 12.41 6.68
C ALA A 185 -24.24 12.13 6.33
N GLU A 186 -25.15 13.02 6.68
CA GLU A 186 -26.57 12.95 6.36
C GLU A 186 -26.91 13.14 4.87
N LYS A 187 -25.96 13.63 4.06
CA LYS A 187 -26.12 13.79 2.60
C LYS A 187 -25.40 12.73 1.78
N LEU A 188 -24.73 11.80 2.46
CA LEU A 188 -24.12 10.67 1.77
C LEU A 188 -25.21 9.76 1.24
N PRO A 189 -25.08 9.25 0.00
CA PRO A 189 -25.99 8.21 -0.48
C PRO A 189 -25.96 7.06 0.52
N GLU A 190 -27.14 6.61 0.96
CA GLU A 190 -27.22 5.41 1.80
C GLU A 190 -26.38 4.31 1.17
N MET A 191 -25.41 3.81 1.92
CA MET A 191 -24.72 2.59 1.53
C MET A 191 -25.80 1.53 1.28
N PRO A 192 -25.83 0.87 0.10
CA PRO A 192 -26.85 -0.15 -0.14
C PRO A 192 -26.84 -1.09 1.06
N ALA A 193 -28.00 -1.25 1.69
CA ALA A 193 -28.21 -2.16 2.80
C ALA A 193 -27.72 -3.54 2.34
N GLY A 194 -26.59 -3.99 2.85
CA GLY A 194 -25.86 -5.14 2.35
C GLY A 194 -24.43 -4.81 1.94
N GLY A 195 -23.76 -3.94 2.68
CA GLY A 195 -22.30 -3.91 2.68
C GLY A 195 -21.81 -5.35 2.75
N TYR A 196 -20.71 -5.68 2.07
CA TYR A 196 -20.22 -7.06 1.88
C TYR A 196 -20.47 -7.94 3.13
N ILE A 197 -21.65 -8.58 3.19
CA ILE A 197 -21.95 -9.61 4.18
C ILE A 197 -21.34 -10.90 3.61
N ASN A 198 -20.39 -11.47 4.29
CA ASN A 198 -19.68 -12.70 3.91
C ASN A 198 -18.92 -12.64 2.55
N GLY A 199 -18.34 -11.48 2.20
CA GLY A 199 -17.47 -11.40 1.03
C GLY A 199 -18.16 -11.50 -0.33
N GLN A 200 -19.47 -11.40 -0.41
CA GLN A 200 -20.20 -11.38 -1.67
C GLN A 200 -20.63 -9.95 -2.05
N ARG A 201 -20.42 -9.59 -3.32
CA ARG A 201 -21.01 -8.35 -3.85
C ARG A 201 -22.54 -8.40 -3.68
N PRO A 202 -23.19 -7.29 -3.33
CA PRO A 202 -24.63 -7.18 -3.48
C PRO A 202 -25.01 -7.51 -4.92
N LYS A 203 -25.97 -8.40 -5.12
CA LYS A 203 -26.53 -8.65 -6.44
C LYS A 203 -27.15 -7.34 -6.95
N GLU A 204 -26.67 -6.88 -8.11
CA GLU A 204 -27.31 -5.76 -8.79
C GLU A 204 -28.75 -6.13 -9.05
N THR A 205 -29.69 -5.43 -8.40
CA THR A 205 -31.11 -5.54 -8.73
C THR A 205 -31.33 -4.85 -10.06
N GLY A 206 -31.38 -5.64 -11.12
CA GLY A 206 -32.10 -5.48 -12.36
C GLY A 206 -31.96 -4.20 -13.16
N SER A 207 -31.19 -4.25 -14.24
CA SER A 207 -31.71 -3.85 -15.56
C SER A 207 -31.11 -4.78 -16.61
N SER A 208 -31.99 -5.47 -17.31
CA SER A 208 -31.66 -6.33 -18.44
C SER A 208 -31.17 -5.47 -19.61
N VAL A 209 -29.87 -5.51 -19.86
CA VAL A 209 -29.33 -5.14 -21.16
C VAL A 209 -28.68 -6.38 -21.73
N SER A 210 -29.30 -6.92 -22.78
CA SER A 210 -28.73 -7.97 -23.61
C SER A 210 -27.44 -7.46 -24.23
N SER A 211 -26.31 -8.04 -23.85
CA SER A 211 -25.05 -7.85 -24.54
C SER A 211 -24.57 -9.15 -25.13
N SER A 212 -24.36 -9.08 -26.43
CA SER A 212 -23.73 -10.05 -27.29
C SER A 212 -22.39 -10.55 -26.77
N GLU A 213 -22.16 -11.83 -26.99
CA GLU A 213 -20.98 -12.60 -26.63
C GLU A 213 -19.66 -11.98 -27.10
N GLY A 214 -18.80 -11.70 -26.13
CA GLY A 214 -17.37 -11.54 -26.31
C GLY A 214 -16.71 -12.02 -25.03
N GLY A 215 -16.11 -13.22 -25.11
CA GLY A 215 -15.55 -13.92 -23.92
C GLY A 215 -14.49 -13.14 -23.19
N LYS A 216 -14.89 -12.43 -22.16
CA LYS A 216 -14.01 -11.97 -21.10
C LYS A 216 -14.24 -12.86 -19.89
N SER A 217 -13.21 -13.60 -19.51
CA SER A 217 -13.15 -14.37 -18.27
C SER A 217 -13.66 -13.51 -17.11
N LYS A 218 -14.78 -13.92 -16.53
CA LYS A 218 -15.27 -13.28 -15.30
C LYS A 218 -14.28 -13.58 -14.20
N ARG A 219 -13.58 -12.55 -13.71
CA ARG A 219 -12.73 -12.64 -12.53
C ARG A 219 -13.58 -13.19 -11.39
N LYS A 220 -13.32 -14.43 -10.97
CA LYS A 220 -13.80 -14.94 -9.69
C LYS A 220 -12.89 -14.33 -8.62
N HIS A 221 -13.26 -13.18 -8.08
CA HIS A 221 -12.65 -12.71 -6.87
C HIS A 221 -13.18 -13.54 -5.72
N ASP A 222 -12.35 -14.43 -5.20
CA ASP A 222 -12.51 -14.90 -3.83
C ASP A 222 -12.18 -13.70 -2.92
N PRO A 223 -13.15 -13.19 -2.16
CA PRO A 223 -12.90 -12.05 -1.28
C PRO A 223 -12.08 -12.57 -0.10
N PHE A 224 -10.77 -12.53 -0.23
CA PHE A 224 -9.91 -12.61 0.93
C PHE A 224 -10.15 -11.35 1.76
N TYR A 225 -10.90 -11.48 2.84
CA TYR A 225 -10.92 -10.49 3.90
C TYR A 225 -9.53 -10.41 4.52
N VAL A 226 -8.72 -9.52 3.99
CA VAL A 226 -7.61 -9.02 4.77
C VAL A 226 -8.24 -8.06 5.77
N THR A 227 -8.40 -8.52 7.01
CA THR A 227 -8.72 -7.66 8.16
C THR A 227 -7.69 -6.54 8.37
N GLY A 228 -6.79 -6.34 7.40
CA GLY A 228 -5.64 -5.46 7.44
C GLY A 228 -5.90 -3.98 7.20
N THR A 229 -7.10 -3.58 6.84
CA THR A 229 -7.46 -2.16 6.70
C THR A 229 -8.15 -1.59 7.93
N SER A 230 -8.28 -2.36 9.01
CA SER A 230 -8.77 -1.83 10.28
C SER A 230 -7.70 -0.97 10.97
N SER A 231 -8.13 0.05 11.69
CA SER A 231 -7.25 0.90 12.51
C SER A 231 -6.40 0.07 13.49
N GLU A 232 -6.92 -1.05 13.99
CA GLU A 232 -6.23 -1.97 14.89
C GLU A 232 -4.98 -2.59 14.25
N ASN A 233 -5.06 -3.00 12.97
CA ASN A 233 -3.91 -3.56 12.26
C ASN A 233 -2.85 -2.49 11.96
N LEU A 234 -3.25 -1.29 11.58
CA LEU A 234 -2.33 -0.18 11.37
C LEU A 234 -1.61 0.18 12.68
N LEU A 235 -2.30 0.06 13.81
CA LEU A 235 -1.71 0.27 15.13
C LEU A 235 -0.75 -0.85 15.52
N ALA A 236 -1.13 -2.11 15.29
CA ALA A 236 -0.28 -3.27 15.57
C ALA A 236 1.07 -3.19 14.84
N TYR A 237 1.11 -2.54 13.67
CA TYR A 237 2.34 -2.27 12.94
C TYR A 237 3.04 -0.96 13.38
N GLY A 238 2.49 -0.23 14.36
CA GLY A 238 3.05 1.04 14.81
C GLY A 238 3.00 2.15 13.76
N MET A 239 2.06 2.06 12.83
CA MET A 239 1.90 3.00 11.72
C MET A 239 1.00 4.18 12.08
N LEU A 240 0.17 4.02 13.11
CA LEU A 240 -0.71 5.06 13.62
C LEU A 240 -0.27 5.50 15.02
N PRO A 241 -0.46 6.78 15.37
CA PRO A 241 -0.23 7.25 16.72
C PRO A 241 -1.27 6.67 17.70
N GLU A 242 -0.81 6.26 18.89
CA GLU A 242 -1.67 5.66 19.94
C GLU A 242 -2.86 6.56 20.35
N SER A 243 -2.74 7.87 20.17
CA SER A 243 -3.78 8.85 20.53
C SER A 243 -5.05 8.80 19.66
N ARG A 244 -5.11 7.88 18.67
CA ARG A 244 -6.28 7.73 17.79
C ARG A 244 -6.99 6.37 17.95
N LEU A 245 -6.72 5.66 19.04
CA LEU A 245 -7.52 4.54 19.50
C LEU A 245 -8.69 5.07 20.34
N ILE A 246 -9.85 5.13 19.79
CA ILE A 246 -11.13 5.16 20.50
C ILE A 246 -12.09 4.24 19.76
#